data_9a26085e496755c50e78fb596830dc8d
#
_entry.id   9a26085e496755c50e78fb596830dc8d
#
_cell.length_a   1.000
_cell.length_b   1.000
_cell.length_c   1.000
_cell.angle_alpha   90.00
_cell.angle_beta   90.00
_cell.angle_gamma   90.00
#
_symmetry.space_group_name_H-M   'P 1'
#
loop_
_entity.id
_entity.type
_entity.pdbx_description
1 polymer ?
#
loop_
_entity_poly.entity_id
_entity_poly.type
_entity_poly.pdbx_seq_one_letter_code
_entity_poly.pdbx_strand_id
1 'polypeptide(L)'
;MKALRALSLAAILASIATCPVRAETGMASYYGGGRTSSGEISGPKGLTAAHRSLPFGTHVLVTNVRNGKTVMVRINDRGPYGRGRIIDISRAAARELDMIVIGTTMVSVVRQ
;
A
#
# COMPACT_ATOMS: atom_id res chain seq x y z
N MET A 1 9.34 47.06 25.70
CA MET A 1 9.28 46.66 25.64
C MET A 1 9.05 45.62 25.39
N LYS A 2 9.00 45.03 25.21
CA LYS A 2 8.84 44.30 25.19
C LYS A 2 8.28 43.36 24.53
N ALA A 3 7.89 42.93 24.23
CA ALA A 3 7.15 42.24 23.64
C ALA A 3 7.66 41.52 22.63
N LEU A 4 7.93 41.01 22.15
CA LEU A 4 8.35 40.51 21.12
C LEU A 4 8.71 39.25 21.12
N ARG A 5 8.80 38.68 21.75
CA ARG A 5 9.28 37.56 21.74
C ARG A 5 8.46 36.49 21.28
N ALA A 6 7.35 36.37 21.21
CA ALA A 6 6.52 35.29 20.86
C ALA A 6 6.66 34.79 19.51
N LEU A 7 7.21 35.52 18.64
CA LEU A 7 7.35 35.11 17.37
C LEU A 7 8.08 33.92 17.10
N SER A 8 9.08 33.65 17.71
CA SER A 8 9.92 32.54 17.39
C SER A 8 9.25 31.21 17.53
N LEU A 9 8.20 31.13 18.26
CA LEU A 9 7.57 29.88 18.46
C LEU A 9 6.92 29.35 17.26
N ALA A 10 6.32 30.17 16.51
CA ALA A 10 5.62 29.73 15.34
C ALA A 10 6.51 29.02 14.37
N ALA A 11 7.70 29.48 14.27
CA ALA A 11 8.61 28.89 13.32
C ALA A 11 8.90 27.44 13.63
N ILE A 12 8.94 27.11 14.86
CA ILE A 12 9.30 25.78 15.26
C ILE A 12 8.25 24.80 14.85
N LEU A 13 7.02 25.17 14.96
CA LEU A 13 5.96 24.27 14.64
C LEU A 13 5.96 23.94 13.17
N ALA A 14 6.29 24.85 12.37
CA ALA A 14 6.26 24.63 10.94
C ALA A 14 7.19 23.52 10.53
N SER A 15 8.27 23.36 11.22
CA SER A 15 9.24 22.37 10.81
C SER A 15 8.85 20.96 11.14
N ILE A 16 7.83 20.76 11.92
CA ILE A 16 7.47 19.45 12.31
C ILE A 16 6.63 18.75 11.28
N ALA A 17 5.81 19.45 10.61
CA ALA A 17 4.91 18.81 9.66
C ALA A 17 5.63 18.54 8.39
N THR A 18 6.46 17.55 8.33
CA THR A 18 7.24 17.41 7.18
C THR A 18 7.06 16.24 6.33
N CYS A 19 6.78 15.10 6.79
CA CYS A 19 6.81 13.92 5.96
C CYS A 19 5.43 13.54 5.48
N PRO A 20 5.07 13.97 4.29
CA PRO A 20 3.75 13.58 3.78
C PRO A 20 3.72 12.08 3.55
N VAL A 21 2.63 11.49 3.90
CA VAL A 21 2.42 10.09 3.63
C VAL A 21 2.04 9.97 2.16
N ARG A 22 2.76 9.15 1.41
CA ARG A 22 2.47 8.98 0.01
C ARG A 22 1.53 7.84 -0.19
N ALA A 23 0.44 8.10 -0.91
CA ALA A 23 -0.49 7.08 -1.33
C ALA A 23 -0.39 6.92 -2.83
N GLU A 24 -0.36 5.69 -3.29
CA GLU A 24 -0.39 5.38 -4.70
C GLU A 24 -1.78 4.84 -5.02
N THR A 25 -2.42 5.36 -6.05
CA THR A 25 -3.76 4.93 -6.43
C THR A 25 -3.73 4.29 -7.81
N GLY A 26 -4.39 3.19 -7.97
CA GLY A 26 -4.46 2.48 -9.23
C GLY A 26 -5.21 1.18 -9.09
N MET A 27 -5.19 0.39 -10.15
CA MET A 27 -5.93 -0.87 -10.15
C MET A 27 -5.15 -1.97 -9.47
N ALA A 28 -5.84 -2.76 -8.67
CA ALA A 28 -5.31 -3.97 -8.09
C ALA A 28 -5.94 -5.18 -8.74
N SER A 29 -5.18 -6.26 -8.83
CA SER A 29 -5.68 -7.57 -9.17
C SER A 29 -5.16 -8.55 -8.13
N TYR A 30 -5.52 -9.84 -8.24
CA TYR A 30 -5.00 -10.82 -7.30
C TYR A 30 -4.50 -12.05 -8.03
N TYR A 31 -3.64 -12.82 -7.36
CA TYR A 31 -3.00 -13.98 -7.96
C TYR A 31 -3.25 -15.24 -7.13
N GLY A 32 -2.94 -16.38 -7.73
CA GLY A 32 -3.23 -17.65 -7.11
C GLY A 32 -2.18 -18.17 -6.14
N GLY A 33 -0.95 -17.73 -6.24
CA GLY A 33 0.13 -18.23 -5.40
C GLY A 33 1.25 -18.83 -6.22
N GLY A 34 2.24 -19.39 -5.56
CA GLY A 34 3.39 -20.00 -6.18
C GLY A 34 4.69 -19.34 -5.77
N ARG A 35 5.77 -19.65 -6.49
CA ARG A 35 7.07 -19.09 -6.15
C ARG A 35 7.14 -17.63 -6.58
N THR A 36 7.62 -16.79 -5.68
CA THR A 36 7.71 -15.35 -5.92
C THR A 36 9.12 -14.93 -6.23
N SER A 37 9.31 -13.68 -6.67
CA SER A 37 10.62 -13.14 -6.98
C SER A 37 11.53 -13.06 -5.77
N SER A 38 10.99 -13.01 -4.58
CA SER A 38 11.79 -13.01 -3.36
C SER A 38 12.32 -14.40 -3.01
N GLY A 39 11.86 -15.44 -3.72
CA GLY A 39 12.19 -16.82 -3.42
C GLY A 39 11.21 -17.47 -2.45
N GLU A 40 10.32 -16.70 -1.88
CA GLU A 40 9.32 -17.20 -0.96
C GLU A 40 8.20 -17.86 -1.75
N ILE A 41 7.59 -18.88 -1.19
CA ILE A 41 6.41 -19.48 -1.81
C ILE A 41 5.19 -18.80 -1.25
N SER A 42 4.40 -18.19 -2.14
CA SER A 42 3.19 -17.50 -1.75
C SER A 42 2.06 -18.49 -1.64
N GLY A 43 1.43 -18.54 -0.50
CA GLY A 43 0.30 -19.43 -0.27
C GLY A 43 -1.03 -18.68 -0.35
N PRO A 44 -2.13 -19.41 -0.48
CA PRO A 44 -3.45 -18.80 -0.64
C PRO A 44 -3.95 -18.09 0.62
N LYS A 45 -3.35 -18.35 1.77
CA LYS A 45 -3.78 -17.74 3.02
C LYS A 45 -2.89 -16.59 3.48
N GLY A 46 -1.75 -16.38 2.84
CA GLY A 46 -0.84 -15.31 3.23
C GLY A 46 -1.33 -13.95 2.76
N LEU A 47 -1.09 -12.92 3.55
CA LEU A 47 -1.43 -11.55 3.18
C LEU A 47 -0.20 -10.91 2.55
N THR A 48 -0.01 -11.17 1.27
CA THR A 48 1.16 -10.73 0.53
C THR A 48 0.76 -10.07 -0.78
N ALA A 49 1.74 -9.44 -1.43
CA ALA A 49 1.47 -8.76 -2.69
C ALA A 49 2.73 -8.61 -3.53
N ALA A 50 2.53 -8.41 -4.83
CA ALA A 50 3.56 -8.03 -5.76
C ALA A 50 3.47 -6.55 -6.03
N HIS A 51 4.62 -5.88 -6.03
CA HIS A 51 4.73 -4.46 -6.36
C HIS A 51 5.98 -4.26 -7.21
N ARG A 52 5.94 -3.28 -8.12
CA ARG A 52 7.02 -3.09 -9.08
C ARG A 52 8.35 -2.69 -8.44
N SER A 53 8.32 -1.91 -7.39
CA SER A 53 9.54 -1.31 -6.87
C SER A 53 9.73 -1.33 -5.37
N LEU A 54 8.68 -1.47 -4.58
CA LEU A 54 8.85 -1.45 -3.13
C LEU A 54 9.70 -2.64 -2.68
N PRO A 55 10.61 -2.44 -1.74
CA PRO A 55 11.48 -3.52 -1.28
C PRO A 55 10.69 -4.69 -0.72
N PHE A 56 11.22 -5.91 -0.91
CA PHE A 56 10.59 -7.08 -0.31
C PHE A 56 10.57 -6.92 1.21
N GLY A 57 9.48 -7.31 1.81
CA GLY A 57 9.28 -7.13 3.24
C GLY A 57 8.55 -5.86 3.62
N THR A 58 8.36 -4.94 2.68
CA THR A 58 7.62 -3.71 2.94
C THR A 58 6.17 -4.04 3.22
N HIS A 59 5.62 -3.44 4.26
CA HIS A 59 4.19 -3.56 4.54
C HIS A 59 3.46 -2.35 3.98
N VAL A 60 2.33 -2.59 3.35
CA VAL A 60 1.49 -1.52 2.81
C VAL A 60 0.05 -1.76 3.22
N LEU A 61 -0.66 -0.67 3.44
CA LEU A 61 -2.09 -0.73 3.69
C LEU A 61 -2.80 -0.52 2.36
N VAL A 62 -3.60 -1.48 1.96
CA VAL A 62 -4.35 -1.41 0.72
C VAL A 62 -5.81 -1.16 1.05
N THR A 63 -6.38 -0.13 0.46
CA THR A 63 -7.79 0.23 0.67
C THR A 63 -8.53 0.08 -0.66
N ASN A 64 -9.62 -0.67 -0.63
CA ASN A 64 -10.50 -0.77 -1.77
C ASN A 64 -11.36 0.51 -1.79
N VAL A 65 -11.13 1.34 -2.80
CA VAL A 65 -11.78 2.63 -2.87
C VAL A 65 -13.30 2.52 -3.03
N ARG A 66 -13.78 1.41 -3.59
CA ARG A 66 -15.21 1.25 -3.82
C ARG A 66 -16.00 0.99 -2.54
N ASN A 67 -15.44 0.25 -1.61
CA ASN A 67 -16.19 -0.15 -0.41
C ASN A 67 -15.52 0.27 0.89
N GLY A 68 -14.32 0.84 0.84
CA GLY A 68 -13.62 1.30 2.04
C GLY A 68 -12.91 0.21 2.83
N LYS A 69 -12.98 -1.04 2.41
CA LYS A 69 -12.31 -2.12 3.14
C LYS A 69 -10.81 -2.03 2.97
N THR A 70 -10.08 -2.43 3.99
CA THR A 70 -8.63 -2.34 3.99
C THR A 70 -7.99 -3.67 4.37
N VAL A 71 -6.75 -3.86 3.94
CA VAL A 71 -5.94 -5.00 4.34
C VAL A 71 -4.48 -4.59 4.34
N MET A 72 -3.72 -5.10 5.30
CA MET A 72 -2.28 -4.89 5.35
C MET A 72 -1.63 -6.08 4.66
N VAL A 73 -0.76 -5.80 3.70
CA VAL A 73 -0.04 -6.87 2.98
C VAL A 73 1.45 -6.62 3.01
N ARG A 74 2.24 -7.68 2.82
CA ARG A 74 3.69 -7.60 2.79
C ARG A 74 4.15 -7.85 1.36
N ILE A 75 5.00 -7.00 0.84
CA ILE A 75 5.51 -7.14 -0.52
C ILE A 75 6.52 -8.29 -0.57
N ASN A 76 6.30 -9.24 -1.44
CA ASN A 76 7.22 -10.37 -1.61
C ASN A 76 7.43 -10.77 -3.07
N ASP A 77 6.95 -9.97 -4.02
CA ASP A 77 7.08 -10.31 -5.43
C ASP A 77 7.17 -9.04 -6.27
N ARG A 78 7.48 -9.19 -7.54
CA ARG A 78 7.57 -8.09 -8.51
C ARG A 78 6.43 -8.17 -9.52
N GLY A 79 5.97 -7.01 -9.95
CA GLY A 79 4.83 -6.83 -10.82
C GLY A 79 3.77 -6.03 -10.09
N PRO A 80 2.63 -5.85 -10.70
CA PRO A 80 2.24 -6.24 -12.06
C PRO A 80 2.84 -5.30 -13.10
N TYR A 81 2.89 -5.77 -14.34
CA TYR A 81 3.45 -4.96 -15.43
C TYR A 81 2.39 -4.48 -16.41
N GLY A 82 1.15 -4.81 -16.15
CA GLY A 82 0.05 -4.33 -16.98
C GLY A 82 -0.23 -2.85 -16.75
N ARG A 83 -0.71 -2.20 -17.78
CA ARG A 83 -0.98 -0.78 -17.72
C ARG A 83 -2.08 -0.48 -16.70
N GLY A 84 -1.85 0.51 -15.85
CA GLY A 84 -2.84 0.93 -14.85
C GLY A 84 -2.89 0.08 -13.61
N ARG A 85 -2.26 -1.08 -13.61
CA ARG A 85 -2.23 -1.93 -12.44
C ARG A 85 -0.99 -1.61 -11.61
N ILE A 86 -1.19 -1.45 -10.32
CA ILE A 86 -0.10 -1.06 -9.43
C ILE A 86 0.26 -2.11 -8.41
N ILE A 87 -0.62 -3.07 -8.16
CA ILE A 87 -0.37 -4.08 -7.16
C ILE A 87 -1.17 -5.35 -7.50
N ASP A 88 -0.56 -6.51 -7.26
CA ASP A 88 -1.24 -7.79 -7.34
C ASP A 88 -1.23 -8.37 -5.95
N ILE A 89 -2.38 -8.56 -5.35
CA ILE A 89 -2.47 -9.01 -3.97
C ILE A 89 -2.79 -10.51 -3.93
N SER A 90 -2.51 -11.14 -2.79
CA SER A 90 -2.82 -12.53 -2.61
C SER A 90 -4.33 -12.74 -2.57
N ARG A 91 -4.75 -13.99 -2.79
CA ARG A 91 -6.17 -14.30 -2.76
C ARG A 91 -6.78 -14.01 -1.40
N ALA A 92 -6.06 -14.29 -0.32
CA ALA A 92 -6.53 -14.00 1.03
C ALA A 92 -6.75 -12.49 1.22
N ALA A 93 -5.82 -11.67 0.72
CA ALA A 93 -5.97 -10.22 0.80
C ALA A 93 -7.17 -9.76 -0.05
N ALA A 94 -7.36 -10.36 -1.20
CA ALA A 94 -8.49 -10.01 -2.06
C ALA A 94 -9.83 -10.32 -1.38
N ARG A 95 -9.88 -11.39 -0.58
CA ARG A 95 -11.08 -11.68 0.18
C ARG A 95 -11.36 -10.61 1.21
N GLU A 96 -10.31 -10.12 1.88
CA GLU A 96 -10.46 -9.06 2.86
C GLU A 96 -10.98 -7.78 2.23
N LEU A 97 -10.64 -7.54 0.98
CA LEU A 97 -11.11 -6.36 0.25
C LEU A 97 -12.43 -6.60 -0.47
N ASP A 98 -12.98 -7.80 -0.37
CA ASP A 98 -14.22 -8.18 -1.04
C ASP A 98 -14.16 -7.94 -2.55
N MET A 99 -13.08 -8.38 -3.18
CA MET A 99 -12.88 -8.19 -4.61
C MET A 99 -12.71 -9.48 -5.40
N ILE A 100 -13.00 -10.63 -4.79
CA ILE A 100 -12.80 -11.91 -5.46
C ILE A 100 -13.64 -12.02 -6.73
N VAL A 101 -14.91 -11.66 -6.64
CA VAL A 101 -15.83 -11.80 -7.77
C VAL A 101 -15.50 -10.83 -8.88
N ILE A 102 -15.24 -9.58 -8.52
CA ILE A 102 -14.96 -8.56 -9.52
C ILE A 102 -13.57 -8.71 -10.13
N GLY A 103 -12.64 -9.27 -9.43
CA GLY A 103 -11.30 -9.59 -9.93
C GLY A 103 -10.32 -8.43 -9.89
N THR A 104 -10.74 -7.24 -10.21
CA THR A 104 -9.91 -6.04 -10.17
C THR A 104 -10.71 -4.90 -9.58
N THR A 105 -10.02 -3.99 -8.89
CA THR A 105 -10.70 -2.83 -8.33
C THR A 105 -9.68 -1.72 -8.11
N MET A 106 -10.16 -0.49 -8.04
CA MET A 106 -9.32 0.65 -7.73
C MET A 106 -8.96 0.63 -6.26
N VAL A 107 -7.69 0.78 -5.95
CA VAL A 107 -7.21 0.78 -4.57
C VAL A 107 -6.28 1.96 -4.32
N SER A 108 -6.11 2.27 -3.04
CA SER A 108 -5.09 3.17 -2.55
C SER A 108 -4.08 2.32 -1.78
N VAL A 109 -2.81 2.54 -2.00
CA VAL A 109 -1.72 1.78 -1.36
C VAL A 109 -0.86 2.76 -0.59
N VAL A 110 -0.73 2.54 0.71
CA VAL A 110 0.04 3.43 1.58
C VAL A 110 1.11 2.61 2.29
N ARG A 111 2.37 2.98 2.10
CA ARG A 111 3.48 2.30 2.76
C ARG A 111 3.46 2.59 4.25
N GLN A 112 3.66 1.56 5.04
CA GLN A 112 3.67 1.65 6.49
C GLN A 112 5.06 1.82 7.07
#